data_466dd3035373425a574ce72e96cd8210
#
_entry.id   466dd3035373425a574ce72e96cd8210
#
_cell.length_a   1.000
_cell.length_b   1.000
_cell.length_c   1.000
_cell.angle_alpha   90.00
_cell.angle_beta   90.00
_cell.angle_gamma   90.00
#
_symmetry.space_group_name_H-M   'P 1'
#
loop_
_entity.id
_entity.type
_entity.pdbx_description
1 polymer ?
#
loop_
_entity_poly.entity_id
_entity_poly.type
_entity_poly.pdbx_seq_one_letter_code
_entity_poly.pdbx_strand_id
1 'polypeptide(L)'
;MEHKQIIVMRKDLNMRKGKLVAQGAHASLGAILQQMKRDGDKMVLDLNDERLEPWVTGRFKKICVYVNSEEELLALYAAARLSDMICSIITDAGLTEFNGVPTKTAVAIGPDREDKIDELCKHLPLY
;
A
#
# COMPACT_ATOMS: atom_id res chain seq x y z
N MET A 1 18.31 10.89 -0.29
CA MET A 1 17.22 10.43 -1.19
C MET A 1 15.91 10.39 -0.42
N GLU A 2 14.91 11.03 -0.94
CA GLU A 2 13.57 11.00 -0.34
C GLU A 2 12.99 9.59 -0.40
N HIS A 3 12.25 9.23 0.64
CA HIS A 3 11.51 7.96 0.72
C HIS A 3 10.02 8.24 0.66
N LYS A 4 9.26 7.33 0.09
CA LYS A 4 7.80 7.44 0.02
C LYS A 4 7.12 6.08 0.01
N GLN A 5 5.84 6.08 0.29
CA GLN A 5 4.93 4.96 0.09
C GLN A 5 3.87 5.37 -0.92
N ILE A 6 3.56 4.49 -1.85
CA ILE A 6 2.46 4.68 -2.80
C ILE A 6 1.27 3.86 -2.33
N ILE A 7 0.11 4.49 -2.32
CA ILE A 7 -1.17 3.80 -2.07
C ILE A 7 -1.90 3.75 -3.40
N VAL A 8 -2.19 2.55 -3.89
CA VAL A 8 -2.84 2.33 -5.17
C VAL A 8 -4.28 1.90 -4.93
N MET A 9 -5.23 2.70 -5.38
CA MET A 9 -6.66 2.45 -5.22
C MET A 9 -7.28 1.99 -6.54
N ARG A 10 -8.33 1.18 -6.47
CA ARG A 10 -9.15 0.85 -7.65
C ARG A 10 -10.23 1.91 -7.83
N LYS A 11 -10.09 2.71 -8.88
CA LYS A 11 -11.06 3.77 -9.18
C LYS A 11 -12.34 3.22 -9.80
N ASP A 12 -12.26 2.10 -10.49
CA ASP A 12 -13.38 1.44 -11.16
C ASP A 12 -14.48 0.96 -10.20
N LEU A 13 -14.14 0.78 -8.92
CA LEU A 13 -15.11 0.32 -7.92
C LEU A 13 -16.07 1.42 -7.47
N ASN A 14 -15.78 2.66 -7.76
CA ASN A 14 -16.61 3.82 -7.37
C ASN A 14 -16.94 3.83 -5.86
N MET A 15 -15.95 3.52 -5.05
CA MET A 15 -16.11 3.54 -3.59
C MET A 15 -16.42 4.95 -3.11
N ARG A 16 -17.29 5.06 -2.10
CA ARG A 16 -17.52 6.34 -1.43
C ARG A 16 -16.22 6.83 -0.77
N LYS A 17 -16.15 8.15 -0.53
CA LYS A 17 -14.93 8.78 0.01
C LYS A 17 -14.45 8.14 1.30
N GLY A 18 -15.37 7.88 2.25
CA GLY A 18 -15.02 7.23 3.51
C GLY A 18 -14.46 5.83 3.32
N LYS A 19 -15.04 5.06 2.39
CA LYS A 19 -14.54 3.73 2.06
C LYS A 19 -13.14 3.80 1.44
N LEU A 20 -12.91 4.73 0.53
CA LEU A 20 -11.58 4.96 -0.06
C LEU A 20 -10.53 5.24 1.01
N VAL A 21 -10.85 6.14 1.94
CA VAL A 21 -9.93 6.51 3.02
C VAL A 21 -9.61 5.30 3.89
N ALA A 22 -10.62 4.54 4.28
CA ALA A 22 -10.43 3.35 5.12
C ALA A 22 -9.59 2.29 4.42
N GLN A 23 -9.88 2.01 3.15
CA GLN A 23 -9.15 0.99 2.38
C GLN A 23 -7.70 1.41 2.12
N GLY A 24 -7.46 2.68 1.83
CA GLY A 24 -6.11 3.21 1.69
C GLY A 24 -5.32 3.14 2.99
N ALA A 25 -5.96 3.45 4.12
CA ALA A 25 -5.35 3.33 5.44
C ALA A 25 -5.00 1.88 5.76
N HIS A 26 -5.89 0.94 5.44
CA HIS A 26 -5.61 -0.49 5.61
C HIS A 26 -4.35 -0.91 4.83
N ALA A 27 -4.25 -0.48 3.59
CA ALA A 27 -3.10 -0.83 2.76
C ALA A 27 -1.80 -0.24 3.31
N SER A 28 -1.83 1.05 3.65
CA SER A 28 -0.66 1.76 4.17
C SER A 28 -0.14 1.13 5.46
N LEU A 29 -1.01 0.97 6.44
CA LEU A 29 -0.61 0.39 7.72
C LEU A 29 -0.28 -1.10 7.58
N GLY A 30 -1.02 -1.82 6.74
CA GLY A 30 -0.79 -3.24 6.51
C GLY A 30 0.62 -3.55 6.03
N ALA A 31 1.16 -2.70 5.15
CA ALA A 31 2.54 -2.84 4.66
C ALA A 31 3.55 -2.74 5.82
N ILE A 32 3.30 -1.84 6.77
CA ILE A 32 4.18 -1.65 7.93
C ILE A 32 4.02 -2.78 8.93
N LEU A 33 2.78 -3.19 9.23
CA LEU A 33 2.52 -4.27 10.18
C LEU A 33 3.19 -5.58 9.77
N GLN A 34 3.28 -5.85 8.48
CA GLN A 34 3.95 -7.06 7.97
C GLN A 34 5.46 -7.06 8.25
N GLN A 35 6.05 -5.89 8.46
CA GLN A 35 7.47 -5.75 8.80
C GLN A 35 7.72 -5.89 10.31
N MET A 36 6.67 -5.82 11.11
CA MET A 36 6.78 -5.90 12.56
C MET A 36 6.91 -7.33 13.04
N LYS A 37 7.57 -7.50 14.17
CA LYS A 37 7.68 -8.78 14.87
C LYS A 37 7.03 -8.66 16.23
N ARG A 38 6.30 -9.70 16.60
CA ARG A 38 5.72 -9.77 17.93
C ARG A 38 6.79 -10.10 18.97
N ASP A 39 6.78 -9.38 20.07
CA ASP A 39 7.63 -9.60 21.24
C ASP A 39 6.76 -9.51 22.48
N GLY A 40 6.23 -10.65 22.95
CA GLY A 40 5.27 -10.70 24.06
C GLY A 40 4.02 -9.88 23.76
N ASP A 41 3.83 -8.81 24.50
CA ASP A 41 2.68 -7.91 24.36
C ASP A 41 2.98 -6.73 23.41
N LYS A 42 4.11 -6.78 22.68
CA LYS A 42 4.56 -5.69 21.84
C LYS A 42 4.66 -6.12 20.39
N MET A 43 4.47 -5.16 19.49
CA MET A 43 4.83 -5.28 18.08
C MET A 43 6.03 -4.37 17.85
N VAL A 44 7.12 -4.92 17.35
CA VAL A 44 8.38 -4.19 17.20
C VAL A 44 8.72 -4.01 15.73
N LEU A 45 8.95 -2.77 15.34
CA LEU A 45 9.46 -2.43 14.01
C LEU A 45 10.97 -2.18 14.12
N ASP A 46 11.74 -3.00 13.43
CA ASP A 46 13.18 -2.85 13.39
C ASP A 46 13.54 -1.74 12.41
N LEU A 47 14.11 -0.65 12.91
CA LEU A 47 14.51 0.48 12.10
C LEU A 47 15.89 0.32 11.47
N ASN A 48 16.57 -0.79 11.68
CA ASN A 48 17.80 -1.12 10.97
C ASN A 48 17.48 -1.65 9.56
N ASP A 49 16.65 -0.91 8.84
CA ASP A 49 16.21 -1.20 7.48
C ASP A 49 16.23 0.13 6.73
N GLU A 50 17.04 0.22 5.69
CA GLU A 50 17.20 1.45 4.90
C GLU A 50 15.92 1.93 4.23
N ARG A 51 14.95 1.04 4.05
CA ARG A 51 13.65 1.38 3.45
C ARG A 51 12.73 2.03 4.47
N LEU A 52 12.82 1.61 5.74
CA LEU A 52 11.88 2.00 6.81
C LEU A 52 12.36 3.22 7.59
N GLU A 53 13.59 3.20 8.07
CA GLU A 53 14.08 4.22 9.01
C GLU A 53 13.95 5.64 8.47
N PRO A 54 14.44 5.95 7.24
CA PRO A 54 14.34 7.33 6.73
C PRO A 54 12.90 7.81 6.53
N TRP A 55 11.98 6.89 6.25
CA TRP A 55 10.58 7.22 6.03
C TRP A 55 9.82 7.39 7.34
N VAL A 56 9.97 6.41 8.26
CA VAL A 56 9.24 6.42 9.54
C VAL A 56 9.64 7.62 10.39
N THR A 57 10.93 7.94 10.44
CA THR A 57 11.45 9.05 11.25
C THR A 57 11.54 10.36 10.49
N GLY A 58 11.31 10.33 9.19
CA GLY A 58 11.39 11.50 8.32
C GLY A 58 10.03 12.10 8.01
N ARG A 59 9.79 12.38 6.72
CA ARG A 59 8.59 13.09 6.29
C ARG A 59 7.35 12.20 6.20
N PHE A 60 7.50 10.89 6.27
CA PHE A 60 6.39 9.96 6.31
C PHE A 60 5.47 10.09 5.07
N LYS A 61 6.08 10.37 3.91
CA LYS A 61 5.38 10.76 2.69
C LYS A 61 4.57 9.63 2.09
N LYS A 62 3.34 9.90 1.74
CA LYS A 62 2.44 8.98 1.06
C LYS A 62 1.81 9.68 -0.13
N ILE A 63 1.66 8.97 -1.25
CA ILE A 63 1.01 9.48 -2.44
C ILE A 63 -0.02 8.46 -2.88
N CYS A 64 -1.23 8.92 -3.14
CA CYS A 64 -2.32 8.07 -3.60
C CYS A 64 -2.47 8.18 -5.12
N VAL A 65 -2.45 7.04 -5.77
CA VAL A 65 -2.64 6.88 -7.21
C VAL A 65 -3.76 5.87 -7.46
N TYR A 66 -4.15 5.68 -8.72
CA TYR A 66 -5.21 4.71 -8.99
C TYR A 66 -4.91 3.85 -10.22
N VAL A 67 -5.61 2.72 -10.25
CA VAL A 67 -5.76 1.83 -11.41
C VAL A 67 -7.26 1.67 -11.69
N ASN A 68 -7.60 1.09 -12.84
CA ASN A 68 -8.99 0.96 -13.28
C ASN A 68 -9.48 -0.48 -13.36
N SER A 69 -8.75 -1.44 -12.80
CA SER A 69 -9.16 -2.85 -12.81
C SER A 69 -8.46 -3.63 -11.70
N GLU A 70 -9.05 -4.75 -11.34
CA GLU A 70 -8.39 -5.71 -10.43
C GLU A 70 -7.10 -6.25 -11.04
N GLU A 71 -7.11 -6.51 -12.36
CA GLU A 71 -5.94 -7.05 -13.06
C GLU A 71 -4.74 -6.11 -12.96
N GLU A 72 -4.96 -4.82 -13.15
CA GLU A 72 -3.90 -3.81 -13.01
C GLU A 72 -3.37 -3.79 -11.57
N LEU A 73 -4.26 -3.85 -10.58
CA LEU A 73 -3.88 -3.85 -9.18
C LEU A 73 -3.02 -5.07 -8.83
N LEU A 74 -3.45 -6.25 -9.26
CA LEU A 74 -2.74 -7.50 -9.01
C LEU A 74 -1.38 -7.52 -9.70
N ALA A 75 -1.28 -6.98 -10.91
CA ALA A 75 -0.02 -6.90 -11.65
C ALA A 75 1.01 -6.04 -10.92
N LEU A 76 0.58 -4.91 -10.36
CA LEU A 76 1.45 -4.05 -9.57
C LEU A 76 1.92 -4.75 -8.29
N TYR A 77 1.01 -5.40 -7.60
CA TYR A 77 1.35 -6.15 -6.39
C TYR A 77 2.37 -7.26 -6.69
N ALA A 78 2.14 -8.01 -7.76
CA ALA A 78 3.05 -9.07 -8.17
C ALA A 78 4.44 -8.52 -8.52
N ALA A 79 4.51 -7.40 -9.24
CA ALA A 79 5.77 -6.75 -9.58
C ALA A 79 6.53 -6.28 -8.34
N ALA A 80 5.81 -5.70 -7.37
CA ALA A 80 6.41 -5.28 -6.10
C ALA A 80 6.96 -6.47 -5.32
N ARG A 81 6.23 -7.57 -5.27
CA ARG A 81 6.67 -8.80 -4.61
C ARG A 81 7.91 -9.38 -5.28
N LEU A 82 7.93 -9.43 -6.60
CA LEU A 82 9.09 -9.93 -7.35
C LEU A 82 10.32 -9.05 -7.17
N SER A 83 10.14 -7.77 -6.91
CA SER A 83 11.22 -6.81 -6.64
C SER A 83 11.61 -6.78 -5.16
N ASP A 84 11.05 -7.67 -4.35
CA ASP A 84 11.30 -7.76 -2.91
C ASP A 84 11.03 -6.44 -2.18
N MET A 85 10.01 -5.71 -2.61
CA MET A 85 9.61 -4.46 -1.98
C MET A 85 8.64 -4.71 -0.83
N ILE A 86 8.66 -3.80 0.14
CA ILE A 86 7.61 -3.76 1.16
C ILE A 86 6.30 -3.44 0.46
N CYS A 87 5.27 -4.25 0.65
CA CYS A 87 3.98 -4.03 0.01
C CYS A 87 2.87 -4.80 0.73
N SER A 88 1.64 -4.39 0.48
CA SER A 88 0.44 -5.04 1.00
C SER A 88 -0.65 -5.05 -0.05
N ILE A 89 -1.57 -5.98 0.07
CA ILE A 89 -2.81 -5.99 -0.72
C ILE A 89 -3.98 -6.19 0.23
N ILE A 90 -5.07 -5.46 -0.01
CA ILE A 90 -6.26 -5.50 0.83
C ILE A 90 -7.39 -6.18 0.09
N THR A 91 -8.01 -7.15 0.75
CA THR A 91 -9.27 -7.74 0.33
C THR A 91 -10.34 -7.31 1.30
N ASP A 92 -11.29 -6.51 0.84
CA ASP A 92 -12.45 -6.14 1.63
C ASP A 92 -13.46 -7.28 1.62
N ALA A 93 -14.12 -7.54 2.75
CA ALA A 93 -15.11 -8.62 2.86
C ALA A 93 -16.39 -8.37 2.04
N GLY A 94 -16.60 -7.12 1.61
CA GLY A 94 -17.73 -6.76 0.78
C GLY A 94 -19.02 -6.51 1.54
N LEU A 95 -18.95 -6.34 2.86
CA LEU A 95 -20.15 -6.24 3.70
C LEU A 95 -20.91 -4.93 3.54
N THR A 96 -20.23 -3.85 3.14
CA THR A 96 -20.84 -2.52 3.06
C THR A 96 -21.14 -2.07 1.63
N GLU A 97 -20.29 -2.34 0.66
CA GLU A 97 -20.44 -1.80 -0.71
C GLU A 97 -20.45 -2.84 -1.83
N PHE A 98 -19.90 -4.02 -1.65
CA PHE A 98 -19.71 -4.96 -2.75
C PHE A 98 -20.64 -6.17 -2.70
N ASN A 99 -21.84 -5.99 -2.18
CA ASN A 99 -22.90 -7.03 -2.13
C ASN A 99 -22.43 -8.36 -1.51
N GLY A 100 -21.63 -8.28 -0.47
CA GLY A 100 -21.10 -9.47 0.20
C GLY A 100 -19.97 -10.20 -0.54
N VAL A 101 -19.49 -9.64 -1.64
CA VAL A 101 -18.43 -10.26 -2.45
C VAL A 101 -17.06 -9.75 -1.97
N PRO A 102 -16.14 -10.65 -1.53
CA PRO A 102 -14.77 -10.24 -1.21
C PRO A 102 -14.11 -9.59 -2.41
N THR A 103 -13.53 -8.42 -2.20
CA THR A 103 -13.07 -7.55 -3.29
C THR A 103 -11.68 -7.01 -3.00
N LYS A 104 -10.75 -7.13 -3.92
CA LYS A 104 -9.45 -6.49 -3.85
C LYS A 104 -9.61 -5.00 -4.10
N THR A 105 -9.22 -4.16 -3.14
CA THR A 105 -9.53 -2.72 -3.19
C THR A 105 -8.32 -1.83 -3.29
N ALA A 106 -7.20 -2.22 -2.68
CA ALA A 106 -6.05 -1.36 -2.53
C ALA A 106 -4.76 -2.16 -2.38
N VAL A 107 -3.67 -1.55 -2.80
CA VAL A 107 -2.31 -2.03 -2.62
C VAL A 107 -1.48 -0.87 -2.08
N ALA A 108 -0.56 -1.13 -1.16
CA ALA A 108 0.48 -0.19 -0.80
C ALA A 108 1.83 -0.75 -1.26
N ILE A 109 2.68 0.11 -1.80
CA ILE A 109 4.03 -0.22 -2.22
C ILE A 109 4.99 0.74 -1.53
N GLY A 110 5.95 0.19 -0.81
CA GLY A 110 6.87 0.95 0.01
C GLY A 110 6.48 0.94 1.50
N PRO A 111 7.23 1.66 2.34
CA PRO A 111 8.19 2.70 1.92
C PRO A 111 9.45 2.14 1.28
N ASP A 112 10.05 2.95 0.43
CA ASP A 112 11.36 2.75 -0.15
C ASP A 112 11.84 4.07 -0.75
N ARG A 113 13.04 4.08 -1.31
CA ARG A 113 13.57 5.22 -2.05
C ARG A 113 12.63 5.55 -3.21
N GLU A 114 12.45 6.84 -3.46
CA GLU A 114 11.55 7.30 -4.53
C GLU A 114 11.92 6.72 -5.89
N ASP A 115 13.22 6.60 -6.21
CA ASP A 115 13.65 6.07 -7.50
C ASP A 115 13.22 4.62 -7.71
N LYS A 116 13.28 3.80 -6.66
CA LYS A 116 12.81 2.41 -6.73
C LYS A 116 11.30 2.32 -6.87
N ILE A 117 10.58 3.12 -6.10
CA ILE A 117 9.11 3.18 -6.19
C ILE A 117 8.70 3.62 -7.60
N ASP A 118 9.36 4.62 -8.15
CA ASP A 118 9.04 5.18 -9.46
C ASP A 118 9.24 4.18 -10.60
N GLU A 119 10.14 3.23 -10.47
CA GLU A 119 10.31 2.16 -11.46
C GLU A 119 9.01 1.40 -11.72
N LEU A 120 8.20 1.21 -10.67
CA LEU A 120 6.93 0.49 -10.77
C LEU A 120 5.72 1.40 -10.93
N CYS A 121 5.76 2.60 -10.37
CA CYS A 121 4.55 3.39 -10.14
C CYS A 121 4.53 4.75 -10.84
N LYS A 122 5.62 5.17 -11.49
CA LYS A 122 5.74 6.50 -12.08
C LYS A 122 4.63 6.83 -13.08
N HIS A 123 4.17 5.83 -13.82
CA HIS A 123 3.15 6.01 -14.87
C HIS A 123 1.73 6.14 -14.32
N LEU A 124 1.52 5.89 -13.03
CA LEU A 124 0.18 5.87 -12.45
C LEU A 124 -0.31 7.29 -12.17
N PRO A 125 -1.56 7.61 -12.55
CA PRO A 125 -2.11 8.94 -12.30
C PRO A 125 -2.48 9.14 -10.83
N LEU A 126 -2.38 10.38 -10.37
CA LEU A 126 -2.84 10.77 -9.04
C LEU A 126 -4.36 10.59 -8.94
N TYR A 127 -4.79 10.07 -7.81
CA TYR A 127 -6.23 9.88 -7.59
C TYR A 127 -6.93 11.19 -7.32
#